data_9768548c815f4bdb963f766796574195
#
_entry.id   9768548c815f4bdb963f766796574195
#
_cell.length_a   1.000
_cell.length_b   1.000
_cell.length_c   1.000
_cell.angle_alpha   90.00
_cell.angle_beta   90.00
_cell.angle_gamma   90.00
#
_symmetry.space_group_name_H-M   'P 1'
#
loop_
_entity.id
_entity.type
_entity.pdbx_description
1 polymer ?
#
loop_
_entity_poly.entity_id
_entity_poly.type
_entity_poly.pdbx_seq_one_letter_code
_entity_poly.pdbx_strand_id
1 'polypeptide(L)'
;MKIALCSSFVPFVNGGYRNIVEWLELALQGAGHEVERVYLPEVDAPDLLFKQMAAFRFVDLAAADRIICFRPQSHLIRHPHKIIWFIHHLRPFYDLWDSEYRGFPADTEHRGIRDALRTADTAALHEAKKVFSNSQVVSDRLRRYNGIDSEPLYPPVLGAESFHHRTMNDEIVCICRIEHHKRQHLLVESLKYCRTPVRLRLCGAASGSDYVGSLARTAEEAGVADRVALDNRWISQEEKIDHLADCLAAAYVPVDEDSYGYPTLEAAHAAKPVLTTTDSGGPLEFVLNEINGLIAEPQPEAVALAMDRLYTDKEASRRMGVNAKARIDELKIDWAHVLQRLLA
;
A
#
# COMPACT_ATOMS: atom_id res chain seq x y z
N MET A 1 -8.95 -4.20 -27.63
CA MET A 1 -7.89 -5.22 -27.44
C MET A 1 -8.33 -6.22 -26.39
N LYS A 2 -7.83 -7.44 -26.47
CA LYS A 2 -7.95 -8.46 -25.43
C LYS A 2 -6.74 -8.35 -24.50
N ILE A 3 -6.97 -8.06 -23.24
CA ILE A 3 -5.91 -7.79 -22.26
C ILE A 3 -6.04 -8.78 -21.08
N ALA A 4 -4.98 -9.50 -20.78
CA ALA A 4 -4.93 -10.35 -19.60
C ALA A 4 -4.18 -9.68 -18.45
N LEU A 5 -4.83 -9.56 -17.29
CA LEU A 5 -4.28 -9.03 -16.06
C LEU A 5 -3.77 -10.18 -15.18
N CYS A 6 -2.47 -10.32 -15.06
CA CYS A 6 -1.82 -11.49 -14.45
C CYS A 6 -1.25 -11.16 -13.08
N SER A 7 -1.65 -11.90 -12.05
CA SER A 7 -1.16 -11.70 -10.68
C SER A 7 -1.18 -12.99 -9.87
N SER A 8 -0.35 -13.06 -8.84
CA SER A 8 -0.62 -13.98 -7.72
C SER A 8 -1.64 -13.36 -6.77
N PHE A 9 -2.31 -14.19 -5.96
CA PHE A 9 -3.20 -13.72 -4.92
C PHE A 9 -3.11 -14.62 -3.67
N VAL A 10 -3.31 -14.03 -2.50
CA VAL A 10 -3.48 -14.79 -1.27
C VAL A 10 -4.97 -15.08 -1.10
N PRO A 11 -5.39 -16.37 -1.06
CA PRO A 11 -6.79 -16.72 -0.90
C PRO A 11 -7.41 -16.09 0.34
N PHE A 12 -8.64 -15.59 0.22
CA PHE A 12 -9.44 -14.97 1.30
C PHE A 12 -8.87 -13.68 1.89
N VAL A 13 -7.72 -13.17 1.40
CA VAL A 13 -7.13 -11.90 1.84
C VAL A 13 -7.42 -10.81 0.82
N ASN A 14 -8.16 -9.79 1.24
CA ASN A 14 -8.38 -8.57 0.47
C ASN A 14 -7.35 -7.52 0.88
N GLY A 15 -6.85 -6.75 -0.08
CA GLY A 15 -5.85 -5.73 0.18
C GLY A 15 -5.54 -4.90 -1.06
N GLY A 16 -4.71 -3.87 -0.89
CA GLY A 16 -4.40 -2.91 -1.95
C GLY A 16 -3.91 -3.53 -3.26
N TYR A 17 -3.19 -4.64 -3.20
CA TYR A 17 -2.72 -5.35 -4.39
C TYR A 17 -3.84 -5.93 -5.26
N ARG A 18 -4.96 -6.38 -4.65
CA ARG A 18 -6.15 -6.81 -5.40
C ARG A 18 -6.85 -5.62 -6.03
N ASN A 19 -6.97 -4.53 -5.27
CA ASN A 19 -7.61 -3.32 -5.75
C ASN A 19 -6.94 -2.80 -7.03
N ILE A 20 -5.61 -2.80 -7.10
CA ILE A 20 -4.88 -2.36 -8.31
C ILE A 20 -5.36 -3.14 -9.54
N VAL A 21 -5.44 -4.46 -9.45
CA VAL A 21 -5.82 -5.32 -10.58
C VAL A 21 -7.30 -5.17 -10.92
N GLU A 22 -8.17 -5.23 -9.90
CA GLU A 22 -9.62 -5.18 -10.06
C GLU A 22 -10.10 -3.80 -10.55
N TRP A 23 -9.49 -2.74 -10.06
CA TRP A 23 -9.82 -1.38 -10.50
C TRP A 23 -9.27 -1.08 -11.90
N LEU A 24 -8.09 -1.62 -12.25
CA LEU A 24 -7.59 -1.51 -13.62
C LEU A 24 -8.48 -2.28 -14.60
N GLU A 25 -8.99 -3.46 -14.23
CA GLU A 25 -9.96 -4.18 -15.05
C GLU A 25 -11.16 -3.31 -15.40
N LEU A 26 -11.78 -2.68 -14.37
CA LEU A 26 -12.93 -1.81 -14.57
C LEU A 26 -12.59 -0.58 -15.44
N ALA A 27 -11.42 0.02 -15.23
CA ALA A 27 -10.96 1.17 -16.02
C ALA A 27 -10.73 0.78 -17.50
N LEU A 28 -10.11 -0.37 -17.77
CA LEU A 28 -9.90 -0.89 -19.11
C LEU A 28 -11.21 -1.27 -19.82
N GLN A 29 -12.14 -1.93 -19.11
CA GLN A 29 -13.46 -2.25 -19.63
C GLN A 29 -14.25 -0.99 -19.96
N GLY A 30 -14.19 0.03 -19.10
CA GLY A 30 -14.78 1.35 -19.36
C GLY A 30 -14.17 2.05 -20.58
N ALA A 31 -12.91 1.77 -20.92
CA ALA A 31 -12.25 2.23 -22.15
C ALA A 31 -12.50 1.34 -23.38
N GLY A 32 -13.38 0.34 -23.28
CA GLY A 32 -13.82 -0.49 -24.42
C GLY A 32 -12.88 -1.67 -24.73
N HIS A 33 -12.06 -2.12 -23.76
CA HIS A 33 -11.23 -3.33 -23.91
C HIS A 33 -11.93 -4.57 -23.36
N GLU A 34 -11.62 -5.71 -23.93
CA GLU A 34 -11.98 -7.03 -23.39
C GLU A 34 -10.89 -7.44 -22.40
N VAL A 35 -11.24 -7.70 -21.15
CA VAL A 35 -10.26 -7.91 -20.07
C VAL A 35 -10.57 -9.17 -19.31
N GLU A 36 -9.54 -9.98 -19.04
CA GLU A 36 -9.63 -11.14 -18.17
C GLU A 36 -8.54 -11.11 -17.09
N ARG A 37 -8.90 -11.58 -15.89
CA ARG A 37 -7.94 -11.77 -14.79
C ARG A 37 -7.42 -13.18 -14.78
N VAL A 38 -6.11 -13.33 -14.73
CA VAL A 38 -5.42 -14.61 -14.60
C VAL A 38 -4.71 -14.64 -13.25
N TYR A 39 -5.31 -15.34 -12.30
CA TYR A 39 -4.82 -15.47 -10.94
C TYR A 39 -4.34 -16.89 -10.63
N LEU A 40 -3.11 -16.99 -10.08
CA LEU A 40 -2.68 -18.21 -9.40
C LEU A 40 -2.53 -17.92 -7.90
N PRO A 41 -2.95 -18.88 -7.02
CA PRO A 41 -2.79 -18.67 -5.59
C PRO A 41 -1.32 -18.63 -5.20
N GLU A 42 -0.99 -17.69 -4.31
CA GLU A 42 0.33 -17.62 -3.68
C GLU A 42 0.39 -18.60 -2.50
N VAL A 43 1.49 -19.33 -2.42
CA VAL A 43 1.79 -20.21 -1.30
C VAL A 43 3.02 -19.66 -0.60
N ASP A 44 2.87 -19.29 0.65
CA ASP A 44 3.96 -18.77 1.48
C ASP A 44 4.79 -19.95 2.05
N ALA A 45 5.51 -20.64 1.14
CA ALA A 45 6.36 -21.77 1.48
C ALA A 45 7.59 -21.79 0.54
N PRO A 46 8.80 -21.54 1.07
CA PRO A 46 10.02 -21.49 0.26
C PRO A 46 10.27 -22.74 -0.59
N ASP A 47 9.94 -23.92 -0.09
CA ASP A 47 10.08 -25.20 -0.81
C ASP A 47 9.12 -25.38 -2.00
N LEU A 48 8.04 -24.60 -2.06
CA LEU A 48 7.11 -24.59 -3.18
C LEU A 48 7.36 -23.48 -4.19
N LEU A 49 8.27 -22.56 -3.90
CA LEU A 49 8.51 -21.36 -4.71
C LEU A 49 8.79 -21.68 -6.18
N PHE A 50 9.71 -22.62 -6.46
CA PHE A 50 10.05 -22.97 -7.85
C PHE A 50 8.91 -23.70 -8.57
N LYS A 51 8.05 -24.40 -7.86
CA LYS A 51 6.84 -25.00 -8.44
C LYS A 51 5.83 -23.93 -8.87
N GLN A 52 5.67 -22.90 -8.05
CA GLN A 52 4.84 -21.73 -8.41
C GLN A 52 5.43 -20.95 -9.59
N MET A 53 6.73 -20.73 -9.59
CA MET A 53 7.43 -20.09 -10.70
C MET A 53 7.24 -20.86 -12.01
N ALA A 54 7.34 -22.19 -11.97
CA ALA A 54 7.08 -23.05 -13.11
C ALA A 54 5.60 -22.97 -13.54
N ALA A 55 4.65 -22.94 -12.60
CA ALA A 55 3.24 -22.81 -12.92
C ALA A 55 2.97 -21.55 -13.73
N PHE A 56 3.48 -20.39 -13.30
CA PHE A 56 3.34 -19.16 -14.08
C PHE A 56 4.06 -19.23 -15.44
N ARG A 57 5.24 -19.85 -15.50
CA ARG A 57 6.02 -19.96 -16.75
C ARG A 57 5.31 -20.77 -17.82
N PHE A 58 4.46 -21.72 -17.44
CA PHE A 58 3.68 -22.56 -18.35
C PHE A 58 2.30 -22.02 -18.71
N VAL A 59 1.88 -20.89 -18.14
CA VAL A 59 0.64 -20.23 -18.55
C VAL A 59 0.78 -19.75 -19.99
N ASP A 60 -0.12 -20.18 -20.85
CA ASP A 60 -0.23 -19.73 -22.25
C ASP A 60 -1.38 -18.74 -22.39
N LEU A 61 -1.06 -17.53 -22.85
CA LEU A 61 -2.00 -16.44 -23.08
C LEU A 61 -1.89 -15.90 -24.50
N ALA A 62 -1.52 -16.74 -25.45
CA ALA A 62 -1.38 -16.36 -26.88
C ALA A 62 -2.66 -15.76 -27.49
N ALA A 63 -3.83 -16.00 -26.88
CA ALA A 63 -5.10 -15.41 -27.30
C ALA A 63 -5.27 -13.94 -26.87
N ALA A 64 -4.43 -13.43 -25.95
CA ALA A 64 -4.44 -12.03 -25.55
C ALA A 64 -3.58 -11.17 -26.50
N ASP A 65 -4.03 -9.95 -26.78
CA ASP A 65 -3.22 -8.97 -27.52
C ASP A 65 -2.09 -8.41 -26.66
N ARG A 66 -2.28 -8.36 -25.35
CA ARG A 66 -1.35 -7.84 -24.36
C ARG A 66 -1.56 -8.50 -23.00
N ILE A 67 -0.49 -8.70 -22.25
CA ILE A 67 -0.56 -9.05 -20.83
C ILE A 67 0.03 -7.96 -19.95
N ILE A 68 -0.57 -7.76 -18.76
CA ILE A 68 -0.07 -6.86 -17.73
C ILE A 68 0.14 -7.69 -16.46
N CYS A 69 1.39 -7.76 -16.00
CA CYS A 69 1.79 -8.55 -14.83
C CYS A 69 2.04 -7.64 -13.63
N PHE A 70 1.60 -8.06 -12.43
CA PHE A 70 1.65 -7.22 -11.23
C PHE A 70 2.55 -7.79 -10.14
N ARG A 71 2.07 -8.78 -9.40
CA ARG A 71 2.78 -9.37 -8.27
C ARG A 71 3.82 -10.39 -8.70
N PRO A 72 4.83 -10.64 -7.83
CA PRO A 72 5.85 -11.65 -8.08
C PRO A 72 5.27 -12.95 -8.57
N GLN A 73 6.03 -13.54 -9.46
CA GLN A 73 5.89 -14.72 -10.27
C GLN A 73 5.00 -14.53 -11.51
N SER A 74 3.98 -13.65 -11.53
CA SER A 74 3.22 -13.40 -12.77
C SER A 74 4.08 -12.85 -13.90
N HIS A 75 5.16 -12.12 -13.59
CA HIS A 75 6.13 -11.62 -14.57
C HIS A 75 6.91 -12.74 -15.29
N LEU A 76 6.86 -13.99 -14.78
CA LEU A 76 7.45 -15.16 -15.45
C LEU A 76 6.66 -15.62 -16.67
N ILE A 77 5.39 -15.22 -16.84
CA ILE A 77 4.59 -15.55 -18.03
C ILE A 77 5.27 -14.98 -19.26
N ARG A 78 5.38 -15.80 -20.31
CA ARG A 78 5.93 -15.38 -21.62
C ARG A 78 4.83 -14.79 -22.47
N HIS A 79 5.10 -13.59 -23.02
CA HIS A 79 4.21 -13.00 -24.00
C HIS A 79 4.95 -11.93 -24.84
N PRO A 80 4.72 -11.84 -26.16
CA PRO A 80 5.43 -10.84 -27.01
C PRO A 80 5.07 -9.40 -26.66
N HIS A 81 3.92 -9.16 -26.06
CA HIS A 81 3.46 -7.83 -25.61
C HIS A 81 3.26 -7.82 -24.09
N LYS A 82 4.29 -8.27 -23.34
CA LYS A 82 4.31 -8.24 -21.87
C LYS A 82 4.65 -6.84 -21.37
N ILE A 83 3.75 -6.29 -20.54
CA ILE A 83 3.97 -5.11 -19.72
C ILE A 83 4.01 -5.57 -18.25
N ILE A 84 4.88 -4.97 -17.46
CA ILE A 84 4.92 -5.23 -16.02
C ILE A 84 4.53 -3.93 -15.29
N TRP A 85 3.56 -4.01 -14.41
CA TRP A 85 3.28 -2.99 -13.39
C TRP A 85 3.59 -3.58 -12.03
N PHE A 86 4.86 -3.51 -11.67
CA PHE A 86 5.44 -4.25 -10.56
C PHE A 86 5.04 -3.63 -9.23
N ILE A 87 4.48 -4.44 -8.32
CA ILE A 87 3.98 -3.99 -7.02
C ILE A 87 5.05 -4.13 -5.94
N HIS A 88 5.70 -5.29 -5.85
CA HIS A 88 6.77 -5.58 -4.88
C HIS A 88 7.51 -6.87 -5.26
N HIS A 89 8.68 -7.06 -4.69
CA HIS A 89 9.39 -8.34 -4.70
C HIS A 89 8.78 -9.34 -3.70
N LEU A 90 9.23 -10.60 -3.73
CA LEU A 90 9.08 -11.51 -2.59
C LEU A 90 10.02 -11.05 -1.49
N ARG A 91 9.56 -10.07 -0.68
CA ARG A 91 10.37 -9.28 0.25
C ARG A 91 11.29 -10.09 1.16
N PRO A 92 10.90 -11.28 1.70
CA PRO A 92 11.80 -12.12 2.50
C PRO A 92 13.08 -12.55 1.78
N PHE A 93 13.07 -12.64 0.44
CA PHE A 93 14.24 -12.97 -0.37
C PHE A 93 14.97 -11.73 -0.94
N TYR A 94 14.46 -10.52 -0.67
CA TYR A 94 15.00 -9.27 -1.16
C TYR A 94 15.33 -8.29 -0.03
N ASP A 95 14.53 -7.28 0.18
CA ASP A 95 14.76 -6.20 1.13
C ASP A 95 14.63 -6.61 2.60
N LEU A 96 13.81 -7.61 2.91
CA LEU A 96 13.65 -8.15 4.27
C LEU A 96 14.62 -9.31 4.59
N TRP A 97 15.56 -9.66 3.69
CA TRP A 97 16.47 -10.77 3.89
C TRP A 97 17.28 -10.69 5.18
N ASP A 98 17.75 -9.52 5.55
CA ASP A 98 18.57 -9.29 6.75
C ASP A 98 17.74 -8.81 7.95
N SER A 99 16.41 -8.89 7.89
CA SER A 99 15.49 -8.47 8.95
C SER A 99 14.87 -9.67 9.68
N GLU A 100 14.25 -9.40 10.83
CA GLU A 100 13.43 -10.36 11.57
C GLU A 100 12.19 -10.84 10.79
N TYR A 101 11.73 -10.05 9.82
CA TYR A 101 10.58 -10.36 8.96
C TYR A 101 10.89 -11.36 7.84
N ARG A 102 12.09 -11.91 7.76
CA ARG A 102 12.44 -12.96 6.78
C ARG A 102 11.60 -14.24 6.95
N GLY A 103 11.32 -14.65 8.18
CA GLY A 103 10.43 -15.77 8.48
C GLY A 103 11.03 -17.17 8.33
N PHE A 104 12.30 -17.30 7.84
CA PHE A 104 13.03 -18.58 7.68
C PHE A 104 14.55 -18.38 7.91
N PRO A 105 15.35 -19.46 8.14
CA PRO A 105 16.78 -19.35 8.36
C PRO A 105 17.57 -18.81 7.16
N ALA A 106 18.65 -18.06 7.39
CA ALA A 106 19.61 -17.64 6.35
C ALA A 106 20.69 -18.70 6.13
N ASP A 107 20.33 -19.97 5.98
CA ASP A 107 21.24 -21.09 5.73
C ASP A 107 21.67 -21.18 4.24
N THR A 108 22.43 -22.20 3.90
CA THR A 108 22.95 -22.39 2.55
C THR A 108 21.83 -22.69 1.54
N GLU A 109 20.80 -23.43 1.95
CA GLU A 109 19.66 -23.77 1.10
C GLU A 109 18.87 -22.52 0.73
N HIS A 110 18.44 -21.72 1.71
CA HIS A 110 17.67 -20.50 1.47
C HIS A 110 18.48 -19.43 0.71
N ARG A 111 19.82 -19.38 0.90
CA ARG A 111 20.68 -18.54 0.04
C ARG A 111 20.65 -19.00 -1.41
N GLY A 112 20.73 -20.31 -1.65
CA GLY A 112 20.63 -20.87 -3.01
C GLY A 112 19.28 -20.58 -3.65
N ILE A 113 18.17 -20.71 -2.90
CA ILE A 113 16.82 -20.34 -3.36
C ILE A 113 16.77 -18.85 -3.73
N ARG A 114 17.29 -17.97 -2.88
CA ARG A 114 17.35 -16.53 -3.13
C ARG A 114 18.08 -16.20 -4.42
N ASP A 115 19.25 -16.76 -4.62
CA ASP A 115 20.09 -16.45 -5.78
C ASP A 115 19.47 -16.96 -7.09
N ALA A 116 18.85 -18.15 -7.06
CA ALA A 116 18.09 -18.70 -8.17
C ALA A 116 16.84 -17.87 -8.49
N LEU A 117 16.09 -17.46 -7.46
CA LEU A 117 14.93 -16.57 -7.61
C LEU A 117 15.32 -15.25 -8.27
N ARG A 118 16.34 -14.56 -7.76
CA ARG A 118 16.81 -13.27 -8.31
C ARG A 118 17.26 -13.39 -9.75
N THR A 119 17.94 -14.48 -10.09
CA THR A 119 18.35 -14.77 -11.46
C THR A 119 17.15 -14.93 -12.39
N ALA A 120 16.16 -15.73 -11.98
CA ALA A 120 14.96 -15.99 -12.76
C ALA A 120 14.08 -14.73 -12.89
N ASP A 121 13.89 -13.98 -11.80
CA ASP A 121 13.15 -12.72 -11.81
C ASP A 121 13.80 -11.72 -12.75
N THR A 122 15.11 -11.51 -12.65
CA THR A 122 15.84 -10.57 -13.51
C THR A 122 15.70 -10.95 -14.98
N ALA A 123 15.86 -12.23 -15.32
CA ALA A 123 15.68 -12.70 -16.70
C ALA A 123 14.25 -12.45 -17.22
N ALA A 124 13.24 -12.71 -16.39
CA ALA A 124 11.83 -12.53 -16.77
C ALA A 124 11.43 -11.04 -16.90
N LEU A 125 12.01 -10.17 -16.05
CA LEU A 125 11.81 -8.71 -16.12
C LEU A 125 12.37 -8.15 -17.44
N HIS A 126 13.52 -8.63 -17.91
CA HIS A 126 14.11 -8.24 -19.21
C HIS A 126 13.27 -8.68 -20.43
N GLU A 127 12.38 -9.67 -20.29
CA GLU A 127 11.45 -10.07 -21.36
C GLU A 127 10.32 -9.07 -21.58
N ALA A 128 10.09 -8.12 -20.66
CA ALA A 128 9.00 -7.16 -20.78
C ALA A 128 9.31 -6.06 -21.79
N LYS A 129 8.29 -5.62 -22.50
CA LYS A 129 8.39 -4.43 -23.38
C LYS A 129 8.58 -3.16 -22.55
N LYS A 130 7.97 -3.10 -21.38
CA LYS A 130 8.03 -1.98 -20.46
C LYS A 130 7.81 -2.44 -19.02
N VAL A 131 8.52 -1.81 -18.11
CA VAL A 131 8.39 -2.05 -16.67
C VAL A 131 7.98 -0.75 -15.99
N PHE A 132 6.83 -0.79 -15.35
CA PHE A 132 6.36 0.22 -14.40
C PHE A 132 6.47 -0.33 -12.98
N SER A 133 6.62 0.56 -12.01
CA SER A 133 6.51 0.26 -10.59
C SER A 133 5.34 1.04 -9.99
N ASN A 134 4.75 0.55 -8.90
CA ASN A 134 3.67 1.26 -8.22
C ASN A 134 4.16 2.45 -7.35
N SER A 135 5.49 2.66 -7.29
CA SER A 135 6.12 3.70 -6.46
C SER A 135 7.60 3.89 -6.86
N GLN A 136 8.20 4.98 -6.42
CA GLN A 136 9.64 5.21 -6.55
C GLN A 136 10.45 4.23 -5.68
N VAL A 137 9.96 3.91 -4.47
CA VAL A 137 10.59 2.91 -3.59
C VAL A 137 10.75 1.56 -4.31
N VAL A 138 9.70 1.09 -4.99
CA VAL A 138 9.76 -0.15 -5.76
C VAL A 138 10.65 -0.02 -7.00
N SER A 139 10.66 1.14 -7.66
CA SER A 139 11.58 1.43 -8.77
C SER A 139 13.05 1.33 -8.32
N ASP A 140 13.38 1.93 -7.19
CA ASP A 140 14.74 1.90 -6.63
C ASP A 140 15.15 0.47 -6.22
N ARG A 141 14.22 -0.33 -5.69
CA ARG A 141 14.45 -1.75 -5.39
C ARG A 141 14.68 -2.57 -6.66
N LEU A 142 13.91 -2.36 -7.74
CA LEU A 142 14.12 -3.02 -9.05
C LEU A 142 15.50 -2.69 -9.60
N ARG A 143 15.92 -1.44 -9.54
CA ARG A 143 17.27 -1.02 -9.95
C ARG A 143 18.34 -1.66 -9.07
N ARG A 144 18.18 -1.63 -7.77
CA ARG A 144 19.13 -2.18 -6.78
C ARG A 144 19.34 -3.68 -6.91
N TYR A 145 18.25 -4.44 -7.04
CA TYR A 145 18.29 -5.91 -6.95
C TYR A 145 18.37 -6.61 -8.30
N ASN A 146 17.81 -6.01 -9.34
CA ASN A 146 17.70 -6.61 -10.66
C ASN A 146 18.40 -5.81 -11.77
N GLY A 147 18.89 -4.60 -11.49
CA GLY A 147 19.47 -3.71 -12.51
C GLY A 147 18.45 -3.24 -13.55
N ILE A 148 17.15 -3.24 -13.19
CA ILE A 148 16.06 -2.88 -14.09
C ILE A 148 15.62 -1.43 -13.82
N ASP A 149 15.64 -0.61 -14.85
CA ASP A 149 15.01 0.70 -14.82
C ASP A 149 13.50 0.55 -15.02
N SER A 150 12.74 1.22 -14.18
CA SER A 150 11.28 1.26 -14.23
C SER A 150 10.77 2.69 -14.07
N GLU A 151 9.57 2.93 -14.55
CA GLU A 151 8.88 4.20 -14.41
C GLU A 151 7.83 4.08 -13.29
N PRO A 152 7.88 4.93 -12.24
CA PRO A 152 6.80 4.99 -11.27
C PRO A 152 5.48 5.35 -11.93
N LEU A 153 4.48 4.51 -11.74
CA LEU A 153 3.11 4.69 -12.20
C LEU A 153 2.19 4.43 -11.02
N TYR A 154 1.72 5.51 -10.42
CA TYR A 154 1.00 5.47 -9.16
C TYR A 154 -0.44 4.95 -9.34
N PRO A 155 -0.88 3.91 -8.59
CA PRO A 155 -2.21 3.33 -8.74
C PRO A 155 -3.30 4.21 -8.11
N PRO A 156 -4.27 4.75 -8.91
CA PRO A 156 -5.33 5.61 -8.40
C PRO A 156 -6.38 4.85 -7.57
N VAL A 157 -7.17 5.59 -6.79
CA VAL A 157 -8.38 5.06 -6.16
C VAL A 157 -9.52 4.99 -7.19
N LEU A 158 -10.32 3.94 -7.14
CA LEU A 158 -11.57 3.87 -7.89
C LEU A 158 -12.68 4.57 -7.10
N GLY A 159 -13.52 5.35 -7.78
CA GLY A 159 -14.60 6.10 -7.12
C GLY A 159 -14.09 7.27 -6.27
N ALA A 160 -12.96 7.83 -6.64
CA ALA A 160 -12.28 8.91 -5.92
C ALA A 160 -13.18 10.17 -5.76
N GLU A 161 -14.12 10.38 -6.68
CA GLU A 161 -15.11 11.45 -6.66
C GLU A 161 -16.09 11.37 -5.47
N SER A 162 -16.23 10.22 -4.85
CA SER A 162 -17.09 10.04 -3.67
C SER A 162 -16.46 10.61 -2.39
N PHE A 163 -15.14 10.77 -2.35
CA PHE A 163 -14.47 11.34 -1.19
C PHE A 163 -14.60 12.85 -1.16
N HIS A 164 -14.97 13.37 -0.01
CA HIS A 164 -15.20 14.82 0.18
C HIS A 164 -14.85 15.25 1.59
N HIS A 165 -14.63 16.54 1.77
CA HIS A 165 -14.48 17.17 3.07
C HIS A 165 -15.83 17.67 3.56
N ARG A 166 -16.21 17.33 4.81
CA ARG A 166 -17.43 17.82 5.47
C ARG A 166 -17.10 18.70 6.67
N THR A 167 -16.37 18.16 7.64
CA THR A 167 -15.95 18.89 8.85
C THR A 167 -14.53 18.50 9.28
N MET A 168 -14.05 19.07 10.39
CA MET A 168 -12.84 18.62 11.10
C MET A 168 -13.19 18.48 12.58
N ASN A 169 -13.56 17.27 12.98
CA ASN A 169 -13.81 16.91 14.37
C ASN A 169 -12.48 16.78 15.16
N ASP A 170 -12.48 16.06 16.26
CA ASP A 170 -11.32 15.87 17.15
C ASP A 170 -10.67 14.48 16.97
N GLU A 171 -10.97 13.78 15.88
CA GLU A 171 -10.57 12.38 15.68
C GLU A 171 -9.56 12.25 14.56
N ILE A 172 -8.44 11.57 14.84
CA ILE A 172 -7.51 11.07 13.83
C ILE A 172 -7.92 9.65 13.49
N VAL A 173 -8.03 9.35 12.18
CA VAL A 173 -8.47 8.03 11.72
C VAL A 173 -7.30 7.25 11.10
N CYS A 174 -7.19 5.95 11.42
CA CYS A 174 -6.28 5.01 10.79
C CYS A 174 -7.11 3.87 10.21
N ILE A 175 -7.32 3.89 8.89
CA ILE A 175 -8.18 2.94 8.16
C ILE A 175 -7.30 2.05 7.29
N CYS A 176 -6.85 0.92 7.84
CA CYS A 176 -6.05 -0.08 7.13
C CYS A 176 -6.14 -1.42 7.87
N ARG A 177 -5.60 -2.50 7.30
CA ARG A 177 -5.52 -3.77 8.04
C ARG A 177 -4.83 -3.56 9.39
N ILE A 178 -5.37 -4.18 10.43
CA ILE A 178 -4.78 -4.14 11.77
C ILE A 178 -3.69 -5.20 11.84
N GLU A 179 -2.44 -4.75 11.65
CA GLU A 179 -1.25 -5.60 11.56
C GLU A 179 -0.06 -4.95 12.26
N HIS A 180 0.82 -5.74 12.85
CA HIS A 180 1.96 -5.24 13.63
C HIS A 180 2.83 -4.25 12.82
N HIS A 181 3.12 -4.57 11.55
CA HIS A 181 3.91 -3.70 10.68
C HIS A 181 3.20 -2.41 10.25
N LYS A 182 1.89 -2.27 10.51
CA LYS A 182 1.12 -1.02 10.33
C LYS A 182 1.18 -0.11 11.55
N ARG A 183 1.72 -0.61 12.66
CA ARG A 183 2.06 0.12 13.89
C ARG A 183 0.93 0.93 14.51
N GLN A 184 -0.30 0.40 14.52
CA GLN A 184 -1.40 1.04 15.25
C GLN A 184 -1.06 1.22 16.74
N HIS A 185 -0.24 0.33 17.33
CA HIS A 185 0.25 0.47 18.70
C HIS A 185 0.99 1.79 18.93
N LEU A 186 1.83 2.24 17.98
CA LEU A 186 2.52 3.52 18.07
C LEU A 186 1.54 4.69 18.20
N LEU A 187 0.42 4.66 17.45
CA LEU A 187 -0.61 5.70 17.53
C LEU A 187 -1.33 5.68 18.88
N VAL A 188 -1.64 4.48 19.41
CA VAL A 188 -2.28 4.31 20.73
C VAL A 188 -1.35 4.79 21.84
N GLU A 189 -0.09 4.36 21.85
CA GLU A 189 0.91 4.77 22.84
C GLU A 189 1.13 6.29 22.84
N SER A 190 1.07 6.92 21.67
CA SER A 190 1.25 8.37 21.52
C SER A 190 0.19 9.18 22.25
N LEU A 191 -1.03 8.68 22.36
CA LEU A 191 -2.11 9.41 23.06
C LEU A 191 -1.77 9.73 24.53
N LYS A 192 -0.95 8.91 25.20
CA LYS A 192 -0.49 9.16 26.56
C LYS A 192 0.30 10.48 26.67
N TYR A 193 1.01 10.86 25.62
CA TYR A 193 1.86 12.05 25.60
C TYR A 193 1.16 13.27 25.00
N CYS A 194 -0.03 13.11 24.43
CA CYS A 194 -0.82 14.22 23.90
C CYS A 194 -1.33 15.13 25.00
N ARG A 195 -1.21 16.43 24.78
CA ARG A 195 -1.71 17.51 25.66
C ARG A 195 -3.12 17.96 25.31
N THR A 196 -3.59 17.60 24.12
CA THR A 196 -4.93 17.89 23.62
C THR A 196 -5.86 16.70 23.81
N PRO A 197 -7.20 16.89 23.79
CA PRO A 197 -8.16 15.80 23.87
C PRO A 197 -8.37 15.10 22.52
N VAL A 198 -7.35 15.06 21.64
CA VAL A 198 -7.41 14.35 20.37
C VAL A 198 -7.78 12.88 20.58
N ARG A 199 -8.64 12.37 19.73
CA ARG A 199 -9.12 10.98 19.75
C ARG A 199 -8.54 10.21 18.56
N LEU A 200 -8.50 8.89 18.69
CA LEU A 200 -8.00 7.97 17.67
C LEU A 200 -9.07 6.94 17.30
N ARG A 201 -9.32 6.78 16.00
CA ARG A 201 -10.14 5.70 15.47
C ARG A 201 -9.30 4.77 14.63
N LEU A 202 -9.33 3.48 14.98
CA LEU A 202 -8.64 2.42 14.25
C LEU A 202 -9.70 1.54 13.59
N CYS A 203 -9.72 1.46 12.26
CA CYS A 203 -10.65 0.62 11.51
C CYS A 203 -9.90 -0.33 10.58
N GLY A 204 -10.29 -1.60 10.61
CA GLY A 204 -9.77 -2.60 9.68
C GLY A 204 -9.82 -4.02 10.25
N ALA A 205 -9.88 -5.00 9.37
CA ALA A 205 -9.82 -6.38 9.79
C ALA A 205 -8.37 -6.77 10.14
N ALA A 206 -8.19 -7.49 11.24
CA ALA A 206 -6.92 -8.11 11.62
C ALA A 206 -6.85 -9.54 11.10
N SER A 207 -5.63 -10.02 10.80
CA SER A 207 -5.38 -11.42 10.44
C SER A 207 -5.41 -12.36 11.67
N GLY A 208 -5.29 -11.81 12.88
CA GLY A 208 -5.31 -12.56 14.16
C GLY A 208 -5.82 -11.70 15.30
N SER A 209 -6.25 -12.36 16.39
CA SER A 209 -6.81 -11.69 17.57
C SER A 209 -5.77 -11.06 18.50
N ASP A 210 -4.54 -11.58 18.52
CA ASP A 210 -3.52 -11.24 19.51
C ASP A 210 -3.10 -9.78 19.46
N TYR A 211 -2.86 -9.26 18.26
CA TYR A 211 -2.46 -7.86 18.09
C TYR A 211 -3.58 -6.90 18.42
N VAL A 212 -4.83 -7.22 18.06
CA VAL A 212 -6.01 -6.42 18.45
C VAL A 212 -6.16 -6.38 19.97
N GLY A 213 -6.03 -7.54 20.64
CA GLY A 213 -6.06 -7.61 22.09
C GLY A 213 -4.91 -6.82 22.74
N SER A 214 -3.73 -6.78 22.12
CA SER A 214 -2.62 -5.94 22.62
C SER A 214 -2.92 -4.45 22.51
N LEU A 215 -3.54 -3.99 21.41
CA LEU A 215 -3.92 -2.57 21.26
C LEU A 215 -4.90 -2.12 22.37
N ALA A 216 -5.89 -2.94 22.70
CA ALA A 216 -6.83 -2.62 23.77
C ALA A 216 -6.11 -2.54 25.13
N ARG A 217 -5.27 -3.52 25.46
CA ARG A 217 -4.45 -3.48 26.69
C ARG A 217 -3.54 -2.26 26.75
N THR A 218 -2.85 -1.94 25.65
CA THR A 218 -1.98 -0.74 25.58
C THR A 218 -2.79 0.54 25.87
N ALA A 219 -4.01 0.66 25.36
CA ALA A 219 -4.87 1.80 25.61
C ALA A 219 -5.29 1.89 27.09
N GLU A 220 -5.61 0.75 27.72
CA GLU A 220 -5.95 0.67 29.16
C GLU A 220 -4.75 1.02 30.04
N GLU A 221 -3.59 0.42 29.80
CA GLU A 221 -2.34 0.66 30.54
C GLU A 221 -1.85 2.10 30.40
N ALA A 222 -2.06 2.71 29.24
CA ALA A 222 -1.75 4.11 29.01
C ALA A 222 -2.79 5.09 29.60
N GLY A 223 -3.93 4.61 30.07
CA GLY A 223 -5.02 5.42 30.59
C GLY A 223 -5.74 6.27 29.53
N VAL A 224 -5.81 5.78 28.29
CA VAL A 224 -6.38 6.50 27.14
C VAL A 224 -7.49 5.71 26.42
N ALA A 225 -7.99 4.65 27.04
CA ALA A 225 -9.00 3.76 26.43
C ALA A 225 -10.27 4.51 26.00
N ASP A 226 -10.68 5.56 26.73
CA ASP A 226 -11.82 6.41 26.41
C ASP A 226 -11.61 7.30 25.17
N ARG A 227 -10.37 7.41 24.72
CA ARG A 227 -9.97 8.19 23.54
C ARG A 227 -9.72 7.33 22.29
N VAL A 228 -9.77 5.99 22.41
CA VAL A 228 -9.51 5.04 21.33
C VAL A 228 -10.80 4.33 20.92
N ALA A 229 -11.21 4.50 19.67
CA ALA A 229 -12.25 3.69 19.06
C ALA A 229 -11.58 2.61 18.17
N LEU A 230 -11.75 1.34 18.53
CA LEU A 230 -11.17 0.19 17.82
C LEU A 230 -12.29 -0.61 17.15
N ASP A 231 -12.32 -0.57 15.81
CA ASP A 231 -13.28 -1.30 14.98
C ASP A 231 -12.56 -2.39 14.18
N ASN A 232 -12.48 -3.60 14.76
CA ASN A 232 -11.82 -4.77 14.15
C ASN A 232 -12.75 -5.48 13.17
N ARG A 233 -13.10 -4.81 12.08
CA ARG A 233 -13.86 -5.37 10.96
C ARG A 233 -13.50 -4.64 9.67
N TRP A 234 -13.84 -5.23 8.55
CA TRP A 234 -13.80 -4.54 7.28
C TRP A 234 -15.00 -3.59 7.20
N ILE A 235 -14.75 -2.28 7.30
CA ILE A 235 -15.79 -1.26 7.18
C ILE A 235 -16.22 -1.10 5.73
N SER A 236 -17.46 -0.67 5.49
CA SER A 236 -17.94 -0.38 4.14
C SER A 236 -17.24 0.83 3.53
N GLN A 237 -17.35 0.98 2.20
CA GLN A 237 -16.81 2.16 1.52
C GLN A 237 -17.51 3.44 1.99
N GLU A 238 -18.80 3.38 2.27
CA GLU A 238 -19.60 4.50 2.78
C GLU A 238 -19.12 4.93 4.17
N GLU A 239 -18.95 3.98 5.11
CA GLU A 239 -18.41 4.25 6.43
C GLU A 239 -17.01 4.87 6.36
N LYS A 240 -16.17 4.39 5.44
CA LYS A 240 -14.82 4.93 5.21
C LYS A 240 -14.89 6.39 4.75
N ILE A 241 -15.75 6.67 3.77
CA ILE A 241 -15.96 8.03 3.25
C ILE A 241 -16.43 8.95 4.38
N ASP A 242 -17.40 8.53 5.18
CA ASP A 242 -17.92 9.31 6.30
C ASP A 242 -16.86 9.60 7.35
N HIS A 243 -16.09 8.60 7.76
CA HIS A 243 -15.00 8.82 8.70
C HIS A 243 -13.95 9.80 8.16
N LEU A 244 -13.56 9.66 6.90
CA LEU A 244 -12.62 10.58 6.27
C LEU A 244 -13.21 11.97 6.05
N ALA A 245 -14.50 12.08 5.72
CA ALA A 245 -15.16 13.38 5.53
C ALA A 245 -15.13 14.24 6.79
N ASP A 246 -15.23 13.63 7.97
CA ASP A 246 -15.37 14.35 9.24
C ASP A 246 -14.09 14.42 10.08
N CYS A 247 -13.11 13.56 9.86
CA CYS A 247 -11.94 13.49 10.72
C CYS A 247 -11.08 14.77 10.72
N LEU A 248 -10.26 14.91 11.75
CA LEU A 248 -9.21 15.93 11.83
C LEU A 248 -8.11 15.66 10.80
N ALA A 249 -7.64 14.42 10.79
CA ALA A 249 -6.55 13.95 9.93
C ALA A 249 -6.64 12.42 9.75
N ALA A 250 -5.98 11.88 8.73
CA ALA A 250 -5.69 10.46 8.68
C ALA A 250 -4.28 10.17 9.20
N ALA A 251 -4.07 8.98 9.78
CA ALA A 251 -2.76 8.48 10.13
C ALA A 251 -2.45 7.19 9.38
N TYR A 252 -1.28 7.11 8.79
CA TYR A 252 -0.76 5.91 8.17
C TYR A 252 0.75 5.80 8.42
N VAL A 253 1.14 4.95 9.38
CA VAL A 253 2.50 4.89 9.95
C VAL A 253 3.15 3.50 9.79
N PRO A 254 3.11 2.86 8.62
CA PRO A 254 3.68 1.54 8.42
C PRO A 254 5.21 1.55 8.55
N VAL A 255 5.82 0.36 8.65
CA VAL A 255 7.28 0.20 8.51
C VAL A 255 7.60 -0.06 7.05
N ASP A 256 8.42 0.80 6.44
CA ASP A 256 9.01 0.63 5.09
C ASP A 256 8.03 0.05 4.06
N GLU A 257 6.89 0.75 3.88
CA GLU A 257 5.85 0.32 2.93
C GLU A 257 6.32 0.48 1.47
N ASP A 258 5.85 -0.38 0.59
CA ASP A 258 6.23 -0.39 -0.83
C ASP A 258 5.68 0.82 -1.62
N SER A 259 4.53 1.36 -1.21
CA SER A 259 3.89 2.51 -1.87
C SER A 259 3.27 3.47 -0.86
N TYR A 260 2.73 4.59 -1.32
CA TYR A 260 2.09 5.58 -0.45
C TYR A 260 0.90 5.03 0.35
N GLY A 261 0.38 3.85 -0.01
CA GLY A 261 -0.81 3.25 0.61
C GLY A 261 -2.11 3.96 0.27
N TYR A 262 -3.16 3.20 -0.03
CA TYR A 262 -4.50 3.76 -0.28
C TYR A 262 -5.04 4.63 0.85
N PRO A 263 -4.77 4.34 2.16
CA PRO A 263 -5.20 5.24 3.23
C PRO A 263 -4.72 6.69 3.07
N THR A 264 -3.49 6.88 2.58
CA THR A 264 -2.93 8.21 2.29
C THR A 264 -3.68 8.90 1.15
N LEU A 265 -3.95 8.17 0.07
CA LEU A 265 -4.59 8.72 -1.11
C LEU A 265 -6.08 8.99 -0.88
N GLU A 266 -6.79 8.10 -0.18
CA GLU A 266 -8.18 8.26 0.22
C GLU A 266 -8.37 9.49 1.12
N ALA A 267 -7.47 9.71 2.08
CA ALA A 267 -7.44 10.92 2.90
C ALA A 267 -7.20 12.18 2.08
N ALA A 268 -6.27 12.13 1.11
CA ALA A 268 -6.00 13.25 0.22
C ALA A 268 -7.22 13.61 -0.65
N HIS A 269 -7.95 12.61 -1.20
CA HIS A 269 -9.21 12.86 -1.91
C HIS A 269 -10.27 13.52 -1.04
N ALA A 270 -10.30 13.19 0.27
CA ALA A 270 -11.16 13.85 1.26
C ALA A 270 -10.61 15.21 1.74
N ALA A 271 -9.52 15.71 1.15
CA ALA A 271 -8.84 16.94 1.55
C ALA A 271 -8.46 16.93 3.05
N LYS A 272 -7.93 15.79 3.54
CA LYS A 272 -7.41 15.61 4.90
C LYS A 272 -5.90 15.49 4.90
N PRO A 273 -5.21 16.12 5.87
CA PRO A 273 -3.78 15.92 6.05
C PRO A 273 -3.48 14.50 6.52
N VAL A 274 -2.30 13.99 6.21
CA VAL A 274 -1.85 12.66 6.64
C VAL A 274 -0.69 12.79 7.61
N LEU A 275 -0.78 12.08 8.74
CA LEU A 275 0.31 11.84 9.66
C LEU A 275 1.00 10.53 9.30
N THR A 276 2.31 10.60 9.06
CA THR A 276 3.16 9.45 8.80
C THR A 276 4.49 9.57 9.57
N THR A 277 5.39 8.59 9.42
CA THR A 277 6.68 8.59 10.11
C THR A 277 7.85 8.56 9.14
N THR A 278 9.03 8.98 9.62
CA THR A 278 10.26 9.11 8.81
C THR A 278 10.74 7.81 8.20
N ASP A 279 10.28 6.66 8.70
CA ASP A 279 10.62 5.31 8.24
C ASP A 279 9.46 4.57 7.56
N SER A 280 8.41 5.30 7.18
CA SER A 280 7.21 4.69 6.57
C SER A 280 7.41 4.22 5.12
N GLY A 281 8.52 4.57 4.47
CA GLY A 281 8.78 4.18 3.08
C GLY A 281 7.91 4.94 2.09
N GLY A 282 7.11 4.23 1.29
CA GLY A 282 6.30 4.81 0.21
C GLY A 282 5.38 5.97 0.59
N PRO A 283 4.76 6.06 1.77
CA PRO A 283 4.03 7.25 2.19
C PRO A 283 4.82 8.55 2.06
N LEU A 284 6.16 8.51 2.22
CA LEU A 284 7.05 9.67 2.09
C LEU A 284 7.18 10.21 0.66
N GLU A 285 6.76 9.46 -0.35
CA GLU A 285 6.70 9.95 -1.73
C GLU A 285 5.54 10.93 -1.93
N PHE A 286 4.48 10.74 -1.18
CA PHE A 286 3.27 11.55 -1.26
C PHE A 286 3.23 12.64 -0.20
N VAL A 287 3.53 12.30 1.07
CA VAL A 287 3.45 13.22 2.19
C VAL A 287 4.71 14.09 2.25
N LEU A 288 4.51 15.40 2.13
CA LEU A 288 5.53 16.42 2.27
C LEU A 288 5.31 17.14 3.61
N ASN A 289 6.31 17.05 4.51
CA ASN A 289 6.18 17.55 5.88
C ASN A 289 5.76 19.03 5.91
N GLU A 290 4.75 19.35 6.72
CA GLU A 290 4.17 20.70 6.90
C GLU A 290 3.50 21.30 5.65
N ILE A 291 3.54 20.63 4.52
CA ILE A 291 2.93 21.08 3.26
C ILE A 291 1.57 20.44 3.06
N ASN A 292 1.50 19.11 3.06
CA ASN A 292 0.27 18.34 2.85
C ASN A 292 -0.01 17.28 3.93
N GLY A 293 0.83 17.26 4.99
CA GLY A 293 0.72 16.37 6.12
C GLY A 293 1.86 16.61 7.11
N LEU A 294 1.99 15.74 8.10
CA LEU A 294 3.08 15.77 9.07
C LEU A 294 3.87 14.46 9.03
N ILE A 295 5.19 14.58 9.14
CA ILE A 295 6.12 13.46 9.24
C ILE A 295 6.78 13.53 10.62
N ALA A 296 6.58 12.52 11.45
CA ALA A 296 7.14 12.41 12.78
C ALA A 296 8.22 11.31 12.85
N GLU A 297 9.16 11.43 13.79
CA GLU A 297 9.98 10.29 14.15
C GLU A 297 9.13 9.15 14.71
N PRO A 298 9.49 7.86 14.51
CA PRO A 298 8.66 6.72 14.91
C PRO A 298 8.76 6.44 16.44
N GLN A 299 8.56 7.50 17.25
CA GLN A 299 8.49 7.43 18.70
C GLN A 299 7.17 8.03 19.19
N PRO A 300 6.58 7.47 20.27
CA PRO A 300 5.29 7.92 20.77
C PRO A 300 5.23 9.42 21.07
N GLU A 301 6.30 10.00 21.65
CA GLU A 301 6.37 11.41 21.98
C GLU A 301 6.37 12.31 20.75
N ALA A 302 7.11 11.92 19.70
CA ALA A 302 7.19 12.68 18.45
C ALA A 302 5.87 12.64 17.69
N VAL A 303 5.22 11.46 17.64
CA VAL A 303 3.91 11.29 17.02
C VAL A 303 2.84 12.07 17.80
N ALA A 304 2.90 12.08 19.16
CA ALA A 304 2.01 12.88 19.99
C ALA A 304 2.10 14.39 19.71
N LEU A 305 3.32 14.91 19.54
CA LEU A 305 3.52 16.32 19.18
C LEU A 305 2.86 16.64 17.82
N ALA A 306 2.95 15.73 16.85
CA ALA A 306 2.30 15.91 15.56
C ALA A 306 0.78 15.84 15.69
N MET A 307 0.22 14.92 16.49
CA MET A 307 -1.21 14.86 16.78
C MET A 307 -1.73 16.13 17.45
N ASP A 308 -1.01 16.63 18.46
CA ASP A 308 -1.34 17.87 19.14
C ASP A 308 -1.30 19.08 18.21
N ARG A 309 -0.31 19.14 17.31
CA ARG A 309 -0.20 20.21 16.29
C ARG A 309 -1.40 20.21 15.34
N LEU A 310 -1.79 19.03 14.84
CA LEU A 310 -2.99 18.88 13.99
C LEU A 310 -4.24 19.38 14.70
N TYR A 311 -4.38 19.05 15.99
CA TYR A 311 -5.53 19.45 16.79
C TYR A 311 -5.55 20.94 17.10
N THR A 312 -4.40 21.51 17.49
CA THR A 312 -4.30 22.89 17.98
C THR A 312 -4.44 23.91 16.85
N ASP A 313 -3.89 23.60 15.67
CA ASP A 313 -3.95 24.46 14.48
C ASP A 313 -4.79 23.81 13.39
N LYS A 314 -6.12 23.77 13.59
CA LYS A 314 -7.06 23.22 12.60
C LYS A 314 -7.04 23.94 11.27
N GLU A 315 -6.66 25.23 11.26
CA GLU A 315 -6.56 26.00 10.03
C GLU A 315 -5.33 25.57 9.19
N ALA A 316 -4.17 25.35 9.82
CA ALA A 316 -3.02 24.77 9.14
C ALA A 316 -3.31 23.33 8.67
N SER A 317 -3.98 22.55 9.49
CA SER A 317 -4.41 21.19 9.14
C SER A 317 -5.33 21.16 7.92
N ARG A 318 -6.28 22.11 7.84
CA ARG A 318 -7.14 22.27 6.68
C ARG A 318 -6.35 22.65 5.42
N ARG A 319 -5.40 23.61 5.52
CA ARG A 319 -4.53 23.97 4.38
C ARG A 319 -3.71 22.78 3.90
N MET A 320 -3.13 22.01 4.83
CA MET A 320 -2.41 20.78 4.47
C MET A 320 -3.31 19.77 3.74
N GLY A 321 -4.56 19.60 4.17
CA GLY A 321 -5.53 18.74 3.48
C GLY A 321 -5.84 19.19 2.05
N VAL A 322 -6.01 20.49 1.82
CA VAL A 322 -6.18 21.04 0.48
C VAL A 322 -4.96 20.76 -0.39
N ASN A 323 -3.77 20.97 0.15
CA ASN A 323 -2.52 20.68 -0.55
C ASN A 323 -2.35 19.17 -0.82
N ALA A 324 -2.81 18.30 0.09
CA ALA A 324 -2.82 16.86 -0.14
C ALA A 324 -3.66 16.48 -1.36
N LYS A 325 -4.82 17.10 -1.52
CA LYS A 325 -5.66 16.90 -2.70
C LYS A 325 -4.98 17.40 -3.98
N ALA A 326 -4.36 18.58 -3.96
CA ALA A 326 -3.61 19.11 -5.09
C ALA A 326 -2.41 18.23 -5.49
N ARG A 327 -1.77 17.56 -4.51
CA ARG A 327 -0.64 16.65 -4.76
C ARG A 327 -1.02 15.46 -5.65
N ILE A 328 -2.27 15.03 -5.65
CA ILE A 328 -2.78 13.96 -6.54
C ILE A 328 -2.58 14.36 -8.00
N ASP A 329 -2.97 15.58 -8.36
CA ASP A 329 -2.85 16.11 -9.72
C ASP A 329 -1.38 16.33 -10.12
N GLU A 330 -0.54 16.83 -9.19
CA GLU A 330 0.90 16.99 -9.43
C GLU A 330 1.59 15.68 -9.79
N LEU A 331 1.22 14.60 -9.10
CA LEU A 331 1.76 13.25 -9.33
C LEU A 331 1.03 12.50 -10.45
N LYS A 332 0.01 13.10 -11.07
CA LYS A 332 -0.81 12.48 -12.13
C LYS A 332 -1.41 11.14 -11.70
N ILE A 333 -1.95 11.09 -10.49
CA ILE A 333 -2.56 9.87 -9.94
C ILE A 333 -4.00 9.78 -10.42
N ASP A 334 -4.19 9.37 -11.66
CA ASP A 334 -5.50 9.21 -12.29
C ASP A 334 -5.53 8.04 -13.27
N TRP A 335 -6.71 7.48 -13.52
CA TRP A 335 -6.87 6.32 -14.39
C TRP A 335 -6.62 6.66 -15.87
N ALA A 336 -6.86 7.88 -16.32
CA ALA A 336 -6.59 8.28 -17.70
C ALA A 336 -5.09 8.24 -17.99
N HIS A 337 -4.28 8.79 -17.07
CA HIS A 337 -2.82 8.70 -17.15
C HIS A 337 -2.34 7.24 -17.12
N VAL A 338 -2.84 6.43 -16.18
CA VAL A 338 -2.47 5.01 -16.07
C VAL A 338 -2.77 4.26 -17.36
N LEU A 339 -3.98 4.42 -17.91
CA LEU A 339 -4.36 3.77 -19.16
C LEU A 339 -3.49 4.23 -20.33
N GLN A 340 -3.25 5.54 -20.45
CA GLN A 340 -2.35 6.07 -21.47
C GLN A 340 -0.96 5.42 -21.42
N ARG A 341 -0.39 5.22 -20.21
CA ARG A 341 0.95 4.65 -20.04
C ARG A 341 1.00 3.15 -20.32
N LEU A 342 0.00 2.40 -19.83
CA LEU A 342 -0.07 0.94 -19.98
C LEU A 342 -0.45 0.51 -21.40
N LEU A 343 -1.14 1.35 -22.16
CA LEU A 343 -1.62 1.03 -23.50
C LEU A 343 -0.72 1.57 -24.64
N ALA A 344 0.23 2.43 -24.32
CA ALA A 344 1.20 2.98 -25.26
C ALA A 344 2.15 1.94 -25.88
#